data_1927615426f1532aa783ca2fe88259d6
#
_entry.id   1927615426f1532aa783ca2fe88259d6
#
_cell.length_a   1.000
_cell.length_b   1.000
_cell.length_c   1.000
_cell.angle_alpha   90.00
_cell.angle_beta   90.00
_cell.angle_gamma   90.00
#
_symmetry.space_group_name_H-M   'P 1'
#
loop_
_entity.id
_entity.type
_entity.pdbx_description
1 polymer ?
#
loop_
_entity_poly.entity_id
_entity_poly.type
_entity_poly.pdbx_seq_one_letter_code
_entity_poly.pdbx_strand_id
1 'polypeptide(L)'
;MDYNKRFDIQGAYLAIGIDKLSMINDAYGHEAADAVIVGVGQVMERCLRVIDVIGRIGGDRFGLVLGNCAKDGPLIAAEKILEALRANPIETPSGPMHITVSIGGVSFPQVAKTAHDAMACAESALQDAKARGRNCYVSFEMTSAQRAKQRRDIDLGQRLLKALEDGRFALAYQPVISRKTRAVSYYETLLRLYDEQGTLVPASDFVPVAEALGHIRLLDLRALDIAVTDLEAHPEVRLALNVSSLTISERSWLRRLSGLVKGRPDIARRMTIEITETTAMEDLRTSAQFVAELRDMGCRVSLDDFGSGYTSFQHMKEMALDVVKIDGSFVKDVATNPENQLFISTLLGLARGFGLETVAECVETADDAQVLIDKGVDYLQGWHYGKPEMEPAWRTHGRPRHAAGTR
;
A
#
# COMPACT_ATOMS: atom_id res chain seq x y z
N MET A 1 -1.60 7.90 -16.86
CA MET A 1 -1.75 6.43 -16.92
C MET A 1 -3.20 5.97 -16.92
N ASP A 2 -4.08 6.56 -16.13
CA ASP A 2 -5.50 6.16 -16.09
C ASP A 2 -6.23 6.34 -17.42
N TYR A 3 -5.92 7.40 -18.14
CA TYR A 3 -6.43 7.63 -19.51
C TYR A 3 -6.01 6.49 -20.47
N ASN A 4 -4.76 6.06 -20.41
CA ASN A 4 -4.21 5.00 -21.24
C ASN A 4 -4.81 3.62 -20.90
N LYS A 5 -5.07 3.33 -19.62
CA LYS A 5 -5.78 2.09 -19.21
C LYS A 5 -7.20 2.03 -19.73
N ARG A 6 -7.89 3.18 -19.75
CA ARG A 6 -9.30 3.26 -20.19
C ARG A 6 -9.47 3.08 -21.69
N PHE A 7 -8.45 3.41 -22.50
CA PHE A 7 -8.50 3.42 -23.97
C PHE A 7 -7.53 2.43 -24.62
N ASP A 8 -6.87 1.55 -23.85
CA ASP A 8 -5.84 0.59 -24.30
C ASP A 8 -4.71 1.24 -25.13
N ILE A 9 -4.33 2.48 -24.76
CA ILE A 9 -3.32 3.25 -25.47
C ILE A 9 -1.94 2.92 -24.90
N GLN A 10 -1.05 2.48 -25.77
CA GLN A 10 0.35 2.24 -25.43
C GLN A 10 1.09 3.57 -25.30
N GLY A 11 2.01 3.65 -24.33
CA GLY A 11 2.87 4.79 -24.12
C GLY A 11 4.23 4.38 -23.58
N ALA A 12 5.12 5.36 -23.42
CA ALA A 12 6.41 5.14 -22.79
C ALA A 12 6.78 6.30 -21.87
N TYR A 13 7.57 5.99 -20.87
CA TYR A 13 8.22 6.98 -20.03
C TYR A 13 9.73 6.89 -20.19
N LEU A 14 10.39 8.03 -20.42
CA LEU A 14 11.83 8.14 -20.50
C LEU A 14 12.34 9.00 -19.35
N ALA A 15 13.29 8.47 -18.58
CA ALA A 15 14.09 9.23 -17.63
C ALA A 15 15.37 9.69 -18.32
N ILE A 16 15.65 10.98 -18.30
CA ILE A 16 16.76 11.58 -19.02
C ILE A 16 17.65 12.31 -18.01
N GLY A 17 18.93 12.04 -18.04
CA GLY A 17 19.92 12.71 -17.18
C GLY A 17 20.98 13.41 -17.99
N ILE A 18 21.26 14.69 -17.68
CA ILE A 18 22.38 15.42 -18.26
C ILE A 18 23.69 14.81 -17.74
N ASP A 19 24.57 14.44 -18.66
CA ASP A 19 25.83 13.82 -18.29
C ASP A 19 26.81 14.87 -17.74
N LYS A 20 27.42 14.53 -16.59
CA LYS A 20 28.50 15.33 -15.97
C LYS A 20 28.14 16.79 -15.67
N LEU A 21 26.88 17.13 -15.42
CA LEU A 21 26.45 18.50 -15.09
C LEU A 21 27.19 19.07 -13.88
N SER A 22 27.51 18.24 -12.87
CA SER A 22 28.31 18.68 -11.72
C SER A 22 29.70 19.18 -12.11
N MET A 23 30.38 18.51 -13.06
CA MET A 23 31.69 18.95 -13.55
C MET A 23 31.59 20.30 -14.26
N ILE A 24 30.51 20.56 -14.99
CA ILE A 24 30.28 21.85 -15.63
C ILE A 24 30.06 22.93 -14.57
N ASN A 25 29.27 22.61 -13.56
CA ASN A 25 29.01 23.53 -12.44
C ASN A 25 30.33 23.85 -11.68
N ASP A 26 31.14 22.85 -11.42
CA ASP A 26 32.40 23.01 -10.70
C ASP A 26 33.45 23.81 -11.52
N ALA A 27 33.44 23.65 -12.85
CA ALA A 27 34.44 24.31 -13.73
C ALA A 27 34.02 25.70 -14.20
N TYR A 28 32.71 25.95 -14.43
CA TYR A 28 32.19 27.17 -15.09
C TYR A 28 31.13 27.89 -14.25
N GLY A 29 30.79 27.36 -13.07
CA GLY A 29 29.82 27.99 -12.15
C GLY A 29 28.35 27.70 -12.47
N HIS A 30 27.49 28.13 -11.53
CA HIS A 30 26.04 27.84 -11.57
C HIS A 30 25.34 28.44 -12.79
N GLU A 31 25.74 29.64 -13.24
CA GLU A 31 25.10 30.29 -14.40
C GLU A 31 25.28 29.47 -15.69
N ALA A 32 26.49 28.88 -15.88
CA ALA A 32 26.73 28.01 -17.03
C ALA A 32 25.93 26.69 -16.92
N ALA A 33 25.87 26.10 -15.73
CA ALA A 33 25.09 24.88 -15.50
C ALA A 33 23.58 25.12 -15.72
N ASP A 34 23.04 26.25 -15.27
CA ASP A 34 21.65 26.63 -15.50
C ASP A 34 21.35 26.86 -16.98
N ALA A 35 22.25 27.53 -17.71
CA ALA A 35 22.13 27.69 -19.17
C ALA A 35 22.12 26.35 -19.89
N VAL A 36 22.94 25.39 -19.46
CA VAL A 36 22.93 24.00 -19.99
C VAL A 36 21.59 23.34 -19.75
N ILE A 37 21.04 23.41 -18.53
CA ILE A 37 19.74 22.79 -18.20
C ILE A 37 18.63 23.36 -19.10
N VAL A 38 18.58 24.67 -19.22
CA VAL A 38 17.58 25.35 -20.06
C VAL A 38 17.74 24.99 -21.52
N GLY A 39 18.98 25.03 -22.05
CA GLY A 39 19.29 24.74 -23.43
C GLY A 39 18.96 23.28 -23.81
N VAL A 40 19.32 22.34 -22.96
CA VAL A 40 18.97 20.91 -23.13
C VAL A 40 17.45 20.72 -23.17
N GLY A 41 16.69 21.37 -22.25
CA GLY A 41 15.22 21.34 -22.25
C GLY A 41 14.66 21.84 -23.57
N GLN A 42 15.14 22.99 -24.08
CA GLN A 42 14.69 23.56 -25.35
C GLN A 42 14.99 22.68 -26.56
N VAL A 43 16.16 22.04 -26.61
CA VAL A 43 16.51 21.08 -27.68
C VAL A 43 15.56 19.89 -27.64
N MET A 44 15.30 19.34 -26.45
CA MET A 44 14.38 18.22 -26.30
C MET A 44 12.96 18.57 -26.71
N GLU A 45 12.42 19.73 -26.30
CA GLU A 45 11.08 20.18 -26.70
C GLU A 45 10.88 20.23 -28.23
N ARG A 46 11.90 20.69 -28.96
CA ARG A 46 11.86 20.70 -30.45
C ARG A 46 11.84 19.31 -31.07
N CYS A 47 12.25 18.29 -30.35
CA CYS A 47 12.25 16.90 -30.80
C CYS A 47 10.89 16.23 -30.62
N LEU A 48 9.99 16.79 -29.81
CA LEU A 48 8.76 16.14 -29.36
C LEU A 48 7.54 16.46 -30.22
N ARG A 49 6.53 15.61 -30.11
CA ARG A 49 5.20 15.82 -30.72
C ARG A 49 4.31 16.60 -29.73
N VAL A 50 3.24 17.18 -30.24
CA VAL A 50 2.26 17.94 -29.42
C VAL A 50 1.62 17.09 -28.30
N ILE A 51 1.56 15.78 -28.48
CA ILE A 51 0.98 14.84 -27.49
C ILE A 51 2.00 14.36 -26.45
N ASP A 52 3.29 14.60 -26.67
CA ASP A 52 4.35 14.21 -25.74
C ASP A 52 4.50 15.28 -24.69
N VAL A 53 4.82 14.86 -23.47
CA VAL A 53 4.97 15.79 -22.33
C VAL A 53 6.35 15.61 -21.72
N ILE A 54 7.11 16.71 -21.65
CA ILE A 54 8.40 16.75 -20.97
C ILE A 54 8.32 17.67 -19.78
N GLY A 55 9.04 17.30 -18.69
CA GLY A 55 9.18 18.14 -17.49
C GLY A 55 10.50 17.86 -16.80
N ARG A 56 11.04 18.91 -16.16
CA ARG A 56 12.19 18.79 -15.26
C ARG A 56 11.71 18.20 -13.92
N ILE A 57 12.34 17.12 -13.49
CA ILE A 57 12.02 16.46 -12.22
C ILE A 57 12.85 17.04 -11.08
N GLY A 58 14.10 17.42 -11.35
CA GLY A 58 15.02 18.05 -10.39
C GLY A 58 16.47 17.86 -10.76
N GLY A 59 17.36 18.73 -10.31
CA GLY A 59 18.78 18.66 -10.59
C GLY A 59 19.10 18.56 -12.09
N ASP A 60 19.78 17.46 -12.47
CA ASP A 60 20.14 17.10 -13.84
C ASP A 60 19.08 16.26 -14.58
N ARG A 61 17.86 16.10 -14.04
CA ARG A 61 16.87 15.10 -14.47
C ARG A 61 15.66 15.70 -15.16
N PHE A 62 15.29 15.06 -16.28
CA PHE A 62 14.03 15.29 -16.99
C PHE A 62 13.24 14.00 -17.11
N GLY A 63 11.92 14.12 -17.10
CA GLY A 63 10.97 13.05 -17.40
C GLY A 63 10.21 13.37 -18.69
N LEU A 64 10.09 12.38 -19.56
CA LEU A 64 9.38 12.51 -20.82
C LEU A 64 8.34 11.39 -20.93
N VAL A 65 7.08 11.78 -21.13
CA VAL A 65 5.96 10.88 -21.40
C VAL A 65 5.65 10.92 -22.88
N LEU A 66 5.77 9.78 -23.56
CA LEU A 66 5.39 9.60 -24.95
C LEU A 66 3.97 9.02 -25.01
N GLY A 67 3.06 9.78 -25.59
CA GLY A 67 1.68 9.36 -25.81
C GLY A 67 1.51 8.58 -27.11
N ASN A 68 0.62 7.59 -27.13
CA ASN A 68 0.30 6.77 -28.29
C ASN A 68 1.56 6.29 -29.04
N CYS A 69 2.39 5.54 -28.35
CA CYS A 69 3.75 5.20 -28.75
C CYS A 69 3.82 3.72 -29.17
N ALA A 70 4.21 3.44 -30.40
CA ALA A 70 4.49 2.07 -30.87
C ALA A 70 5.70 1.48 -30.13
N LYS A 71 5.90 0.17 -30.23
CA LYS A 71 6.97 -0.56 -29.50
C LYS A 71 8.36 0.05 -29.69
N ASP A 72 8.69 0.51 -30.87
CA ASP A 72 9.99 1.10 -31.19
C ASP A 72 10.04 2.63 -30.99
N GLY A 73 8.91 3.23 -30.65
CA GLY A 73 8.79 4.68 -30.45
C GLY A 73 9.71 5.28 -29.39
N PRO A 74 9.92 4.62 -28.22
CA PRO A 74 10.87 5.11 -27.22
C PRO A 74 12.31 5.21 -27.74
N LEU A 75 12.76 4.22 -28.52
CA LEU A 75 14.07 4.22 -29.15
C LEU A 75 14.20 5.37 -30.14
N ILE A 76 13.23 5.52 -31.04
CA ILE A 76 13.22 6.57 -32.07
C ILE A 76 13.25 7.97 -31.43
N ALA A 77 12.45 8.18 -30.38
CA ALA A 77 12.43 9.46 -29.67
C ALA A 77 13.78 9.74 -28.96
N ALA A 78 14.34 8.73 -28.32
CA ALA A 78 15.62 8.84 -27.63
C ALA A 78 16.77 9.13 -28.62
N GLU A 79 16.85 8.40 -29.74
CA GLU A 79 17.86 8.64 -30.78
C GLU A 79 17.77 10.05 -31.35
N LYS A 80 16.56 10.53 -31.64
CA LYS A 80 16.34 11.89 -32.14
C LYS A 80 16.85 12.96 -31.14
N ILE A 81 16.62 12.75 -29.84
CA ILE A 81 17.12 13.65 -28.79
C ILE A 81 18.66 13.61 -28.72
N LEU A 82 19.24 12.41 -28.72
CA LEU A 82 20.70 12.24 -28.69
C LEU A 82 21.39 12.88 -29.89
N GLU A 83 20.85 12.69 -31.08
CA GLU A 83 21.37 13.30 -32.32
C GLU A 83 21.23 14.83 -32.30
N ALA A 84 20.08 15.35 -31.86
CA ALA A 84 19.86 16.76 -31.78
C ALA A 84 20.83 17.47 -30.83
N LEU A 85 21.12 16.88 -29.68
CA LEU A 85 22.09 17.42 -28.71
C LEU A 85 23.52 17.32 -29.21
N ARG A 86 23.86 16.24 -29.97
CA ARG A 86 25.20 16.13 -30.60
C ARG A 86 25.42 17.19 -31.70
N ALA A 87 24.37 17.49 -32.46
CA ALA A 87 24.44 18.43 -33.57
C ALA A 87 24.40 19.91 -33.14
N ASN A 88 23.85 20.21 -31.98
CA ASN A 88 23.60 21.58 -31.52
C ASN A 88 24.28 21.82 -30.17
N PRO A 89 25.46 22.48 -30.16
CA PRO A 89 26.06 22.96 -28.92
C PRO A 89 25.12 23.90 -28.16
N ILE A 90 25.14 23.81 -26.84
CA ILE A 90 24.33 24.69 -26.00
C ILE A 90 25.12 25.96 -25.72
N GLU A 91 24.50 27.10 -26.05
CA GLU A 91 25.07 28.41 -25.74
C GLU A 91 25.03 28.69 -24.24
N THR A 92 26.20 29.04 -23.68
CA THR A 92 26.33 29.40 -22.26
C THR A 92 27.10 30.69 -22.12
N PRO A 93 27.04 31.36 -20.96
CA PRO A 93 27.87 32.57 -20.70
C PRO A 93 29.37 32.34 -20.89
N SER A 94 29.83 31.09 -20.81
CA SER A 94 31.23 30.68 -20.99
C SER A 94 31.55 30.19 -22.42
N GLY A 95 30.59 30.39 -23.36
CA GLY A 95 30.69 29.94 -24.76
C GLY A 95 29.89 28.66 -25.04
N PRO A 96 29.86 28.21 -26.31
CA PRO A 96 29.13 27.03 -26.72
C PRO A 96 29.72 25.75 -26.13
N MET A 97 28.83 24.86 -25.57
CA MET A 97 29.23 23.60 -24.94
C MET A 97 28.54 22.41 -25.60
N HIS A 98 29.28 21.37 -25.91
CA HIS A 98 28.73 20.08 -26.34
C HIS A 98 28.28 19.28 -25.11
N ILE A 99 26.97 19.08 -25.02
CA ILE A 99 26.35 18.39 -23.90
C ILE A 99 25.80 17.04 -24.35
N THR A 100 25.98 16.02 -23.55
CA THR A 100 25.38 14.71 -23.74
C THR A 100 24.37 14.39 -22.67
N VAL A 101 23.41 13.52 -22.98
CA VAL A 101 22.45 12.98 -22.03
C VAL A 101 22.46 11.46 -22.08
N SER A 102 22.14 10.85 -20.95
CA SER A 102 21.84 9.42 -20.88
C SER A 102 20.33 9.27 -20.72
N ILE A 103 19.74 8.26 -21.37
CA ILE A 103 18.30 8.05 -21.40
C ILE A 103 17.97 6.61 -21.01
N GLY A 104 17.07 6.45 -20.03
CA GLY A 104 16.47 5.17 -19.68
C GLY A 104 15.00 5.18 -20.03
N GLY A 105 14.48 4.13 -20.67
CA GLY A 105 13.08 4.10 -21.11
C GLY A 105 12.34 2.86 -20.68
N VAL A 106 11.02 2.98 -20.50
CA VAL A 106 10.09 1.87 -20.22
C VAL A 106 8.77 2.08 -20.93
N SER A 107 8.21 1.01 -21.47
CA SER A 107 6.88 1.03 -22.09
C SER A 107 5.78 0.66 -21.08
N PHE A 108 4.64 1.33 -21.18
CA PHE A 108 3.45 1.02 -20.40
C PHE A 108 2.22 0.87 -21.32
N PRO A 109 1.21 0.05 -20.93
CA PRO A 109 1.09 -0.73 -19.69
C PRO A 109 1.83 -2.08 -19.70
N GLN A 110 2.58 -2.42 -20.75
CA GLN A 110 3.16 -3.75 -20.95
C GLN A 110 4.21 -4.11 -19.88
N VAL A 111 5.07 -3.16 -19.49
CA VAL A 111 6.16 -3.38 -18.51
C VAL A 111 5.82 -2.74 -17.18
N ALA A 112 5.40 -1.49 -17.19
CA ALA A 112 5.01 -0.74 -16.00
C ALA A 112 3.50 -0.51 -15.97
N LYS A 113 2.87 -0.82 -14.82
CA LYS A 113 1.41 -0.71 -14.65
C LYS A 113 0.99 0.57 -13.93
N THR A 114 1.87 1.13 -13.13
CA THR A 114 1.65 2.38 -12.39
C THR A 114 2.64 3.45 -12.82
N ALA A 115 2.35 4.72 -12.52
CA ALA A 115 3.28 5.81 -12.77
C ALA A 115 4.58 5.62 -11.97
N HIS A 116 4.46 5.16 -10.73
CA HIS A 116 5.60 4.87 -9.87
C HIS A 116 6.51 3.79 -10.47
N ASP A 117 5.93 2.66 -10.92
CA ASP A 117 6.70 1.59 -11.58
C ASP A 117 7.41 2.10 -12.85
N ALA A 118 6.73 2.93 -13.64
CA ALA A 118 7.31 3.48 -14.85
C ALA A 118 8.52 4.36 -14.54
N MET A 119 8.42 5.22 -13.53
CA MET A 119 9.53 6.06 -13.08
C MET A 119 10.68 5.22 -12.54
N ALA A 120 10.41 4.24 -11.69
CA ALA A 120 11.43 3.37 -11.11
C ALA A 120 12.16 2.53 -12.17
N CYS A 121 11.42 1.92 -13.12
CA CYS A 121 11.99 1.15 -14.21
C CYS A 121 12.86 2.00 -15.15
N ALA A 122 12.37 3.17 -15.53
CA ALA A 122 13.13 4.07 -16.41
C ALA A 122 14.37 4.64 -15.73
N GLU A 123 14.29 4.93 -14.42
CA GLU A 123 15.45 5.37 -13.63
C GLU A 123 16.52 4.27 -13.54
N SER A 124 16.11 3.01 -13.33
CA SER A 124 17.03 1.85 -13.37
C SER A 124 17.73 1.74 -14.73
N ALA A 125 16.97 1.87 -15.83
CA ALA A 125 17.54 1.85 -17.18
C ALA A 125 18.47 3.05 -17.45
N LEU A 126 18.18 4.21 -16.85
CA LEU A 126 19.04 5.38 -16.94
C LEU A 126 20.39 5.16 -16.22
N GLN A 127 20.37 4.48 -15.06
CA GLN A 127 21.62 4.10 -14.38
C GLN A 127 22.44 3.13 -15.25
N ASP A 128 21.76 2.16 -15.89
CA ASP A 128 22.42 1.26 -16.85
C ASP A 128 23.02 2.02 -18.04
N ALA A 129 22.32 3.02 -18.58
CA ALA A 129 22.84 3.87 -19.66
C ALA A 129 24.09 4.63 -19.20
N LYS A 130 24.08 5.19 -17.99
CA LYS A 130 25.25 5.87 -17.39
C LYS A 130 26.42 4.90 -17.16
N ALA A 131 26.15 3.67 -16.77
CA ALA A 131 27.17 2.62 -16.56
C ALA A 131 27.75 2.10 -17.88
N ARG A 132 26.98 2.05 -18.97
CA ARG A 132 27.42 1.64 -20.31
C ARG A 132 28.26 2.68 -21.06
N GLY A 133 28.63 3.77 -20.40
CA GLY A 133 29.49 4.81 -20.98
C GLY A 133 28.82 6.13 -21.28
N ARG A 134 27.55 6.28 -20.88
CA ARG A 134 26.73 7.51 -21.10
C ARG A 134 26.37 7.76 -22.56
N ASN A 135 25.73 8.92 -22.83
CA ASN A 135 25.37 9.36 -24.19
C ASN A 135 24.67 8.27 -25.02
N CYS A 136 23.78 7.52 -24.39
CA CYS A 136 23.06 6.41 -25.02
C CYS A 136 21.66 6.25 -24.41
N TYR A 137 20.85 5.47 -25.10
CA TYR A 137 19.54 5.00 -24.65
C TYR A 137 19.62 3.53 -24.21
N VAL A 138 18.98 3.23 -23.10
CA VAL A 138 18.76 1.86 -22.62
C VAL A 138 17.27 1.66 -22.34
N SER A 139 16.69 0.65 -22.93
CA SER A 139 15.32 0.22 -22.61
C SER A 139 15.35 -0.67 -21.38
N PHE A 140 14.42 -0.43 -20.44
CA PHE A 140 14.22 -1.35 -19.34
C PHE A 140 13.65 -2.67 -19.86
N GLU A 141 14.36 -3.75 -19.65
CA GLU A 141 13.91 -5.10 -19.93
C GLU A 141 13.68 -5.87 -18.63
N MET A 142 12.49 -6.43 -18.47
CA MET A 142 12.23 -7.32 -17.34
C MET A 142 13.18 -8.51 -17.40
N THR A 143 13.82 -8.80 -16.29
CA THR A 143 14.63 -10.01 -16.15
C THR A 143 13.75 -11.26 -16.26
N SER A 144 14.35 -12.41 -16.57
CA SER A 144 13.63 -13.70 -16.59
C SER A 144 12.97 -14.01 -15.22
N ALA A 145 13.64 -13.64 -14.12
CA ALA A 145 13.11 -13.79 -12.77
C ALA A 145 11.87 -12.91 -12.52
N GLN A 146 11.89 -11.64 -12.97
CA GLN A 146 10.75 -10.73 -12.86
C GLN A 146 9.56 -11.21 -13.70
N ARG A 147 9.80 -11.69 -14.93
CA ARG A 147 8.75 -12.29 -15.77
C ARG A 147 8.15 -13.55 -15.14
N ALA A 148 8.99 -14.40 -14.55
CA ALA A 148 8.53 -15.60 -13.86
C ALA A 148 7.71 -15.26 -12.60
N LYS A 149 8.11 -14.23 -11.84
CA LYS A 149 7.31 -13.72 -10.71
C LYS A 149 5.95 -13.21 -11.18
N GLN A 150 5.92 -12.37 -12.22
CA GLN A 150 4.66 -11.82 -12.75
C GLN A 150 3.70 -12.91 -13.24
N ARG A 151 4.21 -13.96 -13.88
CA ARG A 151 3.38 -15.12 -14.27
C ARG A 151 2.81 -15.83 -13.04
N ARG A 152 3.63 -16.10 -12.02
CA ARG A 152 3.17 -16.70 -10.76
C ARG A 152 2.08 -15.86 -10.08
N ASP A 153 2.24 -14.53 -10.07
CA ASP A 153 1.27 -13.63 -9.45
C ASP A 153 -0.07 -13.67 -10.22
N ILE A 154 -0.04 -13.71 -11.56
CA ILE A 154 -1.25 -13.86 -12.40
C ILE A 154 -1.92 -15.21 -12.15
N ASP A 155 -1.14 -16.30 -12.12
CA ASP A 155 -1.66 -17.65 -11.86
C ASP A 155 -2.27 -17.76 -10.45
N LEU A 156 -1.64 -17.12 -9.46
CA LEU A 156 -2.19 -17.03 -8.11
C LEU A 156 -3.50 -16.24 -8.11
N GLY A 157 -3.55 -15.09 -8.81
CA GLY A 157 -4.77 -14.30 -8.95
C GLY A 157 -5.96 -15.11 -9.49
N GLN A 158 -5.74 -15.93 -10.52
CA GLN A 158 -6.77 -16.82 -11.05
C GLN A 158 -7.22 -17.87 -10.03
N ARG A 159 -6.26 -18.45 -9.29
CA ARG A 159 -6.57 -19.41 -8.21
C ARG A 159 -7.34 -18.76 -7.06
N LEU A 160 -7.09 -17.49 -6.75
CA LEU A 160 -7.85 -16.74 -5.73
C LEU A 160 -9.31 -16.55 -6.15
N LEU A 161 -9.57 -16.19 -7.42
CA LEU A 161 -10.94 -16.06 -7.94
C LEU A 161 -11.69 -17.40 -7.86
N LYS A 162 -11.06 -18.48 -8.28
CA LYS A 162 -11.63 -19.83 -8.15
C LYS A 162 -11.88 -20.20 -6.69
N ALA A 163 -10.97 -19.86 -5.78
CA ALA A 163 -11.13 -20.11 -4.35
C ALA A 163 -12.32 -19.34 -3.74
N LEU A 164 -12.63 -18.13 -4.26
CA LEU A 164 -13.84 -17.41 -3.88
C LEU A 164 -15.11 -18.14 -4.30
N GLU A 165 -15.16 -18.62 -5.54
CA GLU A 165 -16.29 -19.39 -6.08
C GLU A 165 -16.49 -20.70 -5.30
N ASP A 166 -15.40 -21.40 -4.98
CA ASP A 166 -15.41 -22.67 -4.22
C ASP A 166 -15.66 -22.45 -2.71
N GLY A 167 -15.73 -21.21 -2.21
CA GLY A 167 -15.95 -20.91 -0.80
C GLY A 167 -14.79 -21.28 0.12
N ARG A 168 -13.55 -21.34 -0.39
CA ARG A 168 -12.36 -21.77 0.33
C ARG A 168 -11.69 -20.71 1.21
N PHE A 169 -12.29 -19.52 1.32
CA PHE A 169 -11.85 -18.49 2.25
C PHE A 169 -12.53 -18.63 3.61
N ALA A 170 -11.76 -18.45 4.65
CA ALA A 170 -12.18 -18.49 6.04
C ALA A 170 -11.52 -17.37 6.86
N LEU A 171 -11.96 -17.17 8.09
CA LEU A 171 -11.36 -16.23 9.03
C LEU A 171 -10.71 -17.01 10.18
N ALA A 172 -9.51 -16.60 10.56
CA ALA A 172 -8.92 -16.90 11.87
C ALA A 172 -9.19 -15.74 12.81
N TYR A 173 -9.23 -16.01 14.11
CA TYR A 173 -9.64 -15.05 15.14
C TYR A 173 -8.53 -14.92 16.17
N GLN A 174 -7.98 -13.71 16.29
CA GLN A 174 -6.96 -13.42 17.29
C GLN A 174 -7.55 -12.62 18.45
N PRO A 175 -7.38 -13.06 19.72
CA PRO A 175 -7.97 -12.38 20.86
C PRO A 175 -7.30 -11.04 21.15
N VAL A 176 -8.11 -10.02 21.44
CA VAL A 176 -7.71 -8.72 21.95
C VAL A 176 -8.19 -8.59 23.39
N ILE A 177 -7.25 -8.41 24.31
CA ILE A 177 -7.47 -8.48 25.74
C ILE A 177 -7.66 -7.09 26.34
N SER A 178 -8.71 -6.90 27.11
CA SER A 178 -8.91 -5.67 27.86
C SER A 178 -7.96 -5.58 29.06
N ARG A 179 -7.23 -4.50 29.18
CA ARG A 179 -6.39 -4.21 30.36
C ARG A 179 -7.19 -4.23 31.67
N LYS A 180 -8.41 -3.70 31.63
CA LYS A 180 -9.26 -3.55 32.83
C LYS A 180 -9.80 -4.88 33.35
N THR A 181 -10.31 -5.72 32.45
CA THR A 181 -10.99 -6.97 32.82
C THR A 181 -10.07 -8.18 32.75
N ARG A 182 -8.92 -8.07 32.08
CA ARG A 182 -7.99 -9.19 31.77
C ARG A 182 -8.64 -10.32 30.98
N ALA A 183 -9.77 -10.04 30.36
CA ALA A 183 -10.52 -10.97 29.53
C ALA A 183 -10.54 -10.52 28.06
N VAL A 184 -10.86 -11.44 27.16
CA VAL A 184 -11.06 -11.12 25.73
C VAL A 184 -12.19 -10.09 25.61
N SER A 185 -11.90 -8.98 24.94
CA SER A 185 -12.86 -7.92 24.64
C SER A 185 -13.50 -8.10 23.27
N TYR A 186 -12.69 -8.49 22.30
CA TYR A 186 -13.09 -8.78 20.92
C TYR A 186 -12.01 -9.61 20.24
N TYR A 187 -12.26 -10.02 19.00
CA TYR A 187 -11.28 -10.73 18.17
C TYR A 187 -11.01 -9.95 16.89
N GLU A 188 -9.74 -9.84 16.51
CA GLU A 188 -9.36 -9.45 15.16
C GLU A 188 -9.55 -10.63 14.21
N THR A 189 -10.17 -10.37 13.05
CA THR A 189 -10.37 -11.37 12.01
C THR A 189 -9.27 -11.28 10.98
N LEU A 190 -8.63 -12.40 10.73
CA LEU A 190 -7.50 -12.51 9.82
C LEU A 190 -7.85 -13.49 8.71
N LEU A 191 -7.91 -13.00 7.47
CA LEU A 191 -8.28 -13.80 6.32
C LEU A 191 -7.33 -14.99 6.13
N ARG A 192 -7.91 -16.14 5.80
CA ARG A 192 -7.21 -17.38 5.51
C ARG A 192 -7.75 -18.00 4.24
N LEU A 193 -6.90 -18.72 3.54
CA LEU A 193 -7.24 -19.45 2.32
C LEU A 193 -6.91 -20.93 2.51
N TYR A 194 -7.84 -21.81 2.18
CA TYR A 194 -7.55 -23.23 1.98
C TYR A 194 -7.19 -23.49 0.51
N ASP A 195 -6.05 -24.11 0.26
CA ASP A 195 -5.71 -24.57 -1.08
C ASP A 195 -6.63 -25.71 -1.54
N GLU A 196 -6.38 -26.25 -2.73
CA GLU A 196 -7.19 -27.36 -3.29
C GLU A 196 -7.01 -28.67 -2.52
N GLN A 197 -5.94 -28.79 -1.73
CA GLN A 197 -5.61 -29.93 -0.87
C GLN A 197 -6.15 -29.75 0.56
N GLY A 198 -6.76 -28.60 0.86
CA GLY A 198 -7.24 -28.25 2.19
C GLY A 198 -6.15 -27.75 3.14
N THR A 199 -4.97 -27.42 2.62
CA THR A 199 -3.88 -26.83 3.41
C THR A 199 -4.11 -25.32 3.59
N LEU A 200 -3.81 -24.83 4.78
CA LEU A 200 -3.98 -23.42 5.10
C LEU A 200 -2.83 -22.60 4.50
N VAL A 201 -3.19 -21.60 3.67
CA VAL A 201 -2.27 -20.62 3.08
C VAL A 201 -2.32 -19.33 3.89
N PRO A 202 -1.18 -18.81 4.39
CA PRO A 202 -1.14 -17.57 5.16
C PRO A 202 -1.49 -16.36 4.29
N ALA A 203 -2.07 -15.33 4.91
CA ALA A 203 -2.49 -14.10 4.22
C ALA A 203 -1.31 -13.36 3.56
N SER A 204 -0.13 -13.40 4.18
CA SER A 204 1.12 -12.83 3.63
C SER A 204 1.45 -13.30 2.22
N ASP A 205 1.02 -14.51 1.86
CA ASP A 205 1.38 -15.14 0.58
C ASP A 205 0.44 -14.73 -0.56
N PHE A 206 -0.79 -14.30 -0.26
CA PHE A 206 -1.77 -14.00 -1.29
C PHE A 206 -2.35 -12.57 -1.26
N VAL A 207 -2.41 -11.93 -0.10
CA VAL A 207 -2.97 -10.56 0.03
C VAL A 207 -2.22 -9.56 -0.85
N PRO A 208 -0.86 -9.49 -0.85
CA PRO A 208 -0.14 -8.56 -1.71
C PRO A 208 -0.42 -8.77 -3.22
N VAL A 209 -0.62 -10.01 -3.63
CA VAL A 209 -0.97 -10.34 -5.03
C VAL A 209 -2.42 -9.95 -5.33
N ALA A 210 -3.34 -10.19 -4.40
CA ALA A 210 -4.74 -9.78 -4.53
C ALA A 210 -4.87 -8.26 -4.64
N GLU A 211 -4.10 -7.49 -3.88
CA GLU A 211 -4.03 -6.03 -3.98
C GLU A 211 -3.47 -5.58 -5.33
N ALA A 212 -2.32 -6.11 -5.75
CA ALA A 212 -1.68 -5.76 -7.01
C ALA A 212 -2.57 -6.05 -8.23
N LEU A 213 -3.42 -7.08 -8.15
CA LEU A 213 -4.37 -7.45 -9.21
C LEU A 213 -5.78 -6.84 -9.03
N GLY A 214 -6.03 -6.12 -7.94
CA GLY A 214 -7.34 -5.52 -7.62
C GLY A 214 -8.41 -6.51 -7.16
N HIS A 215 -8.02 -7.77 -6.86
CA HIS A 215 -8.93 -8.80 -6.37
C HIS A 215 -9.25 -8.65 -4.87
N ILE A 216 -8.46 -7.87 -4.14
CA ILE A 216 -8.62 -7.68 -2.70
C ILE A 216 -10.04 -7.21 -2.32
N ARG A 217 -10.69 -6.41 -3.16
CA ARG A 217 -12.08 -5.96 -2.94
C ARG A 217 -13.08 -7.11 -2.80
N LEU A 218 -12.89 -8.16 -3.58
CA LEU A 218 -13.73 -9.36 -3.51
C LEU A 218 -13.44 -10.15 -2.24
N LEU A 219 -12.18 -10.18 -1.82
CA LEU A 219 -11.75 -10.82 -0.57
C LEU A 219 -12.31 -10.10 0.65
N ASP A 220 -12.27 -8.75 0.65
CA ASP A 220 -12.84 -7.94 1.72
C ASP A 220 -14.38 -8.12 1.82
N LEU A 221 -15.07 -8.24 0.68
CA LEU A 221 -16.51 -8.56 0.67
C LEU A 221 -16.77 -9.95 1.25
N ARG A 222 -15.94 -10.95 0.91
CA ARG A 222 -16.06 -12.30 1.45
C ARG A 222 -15.79 -12.33 2.95
N ALA A 223 -14.75 -11.63 3.42
CA ALA A 223 -14.45 -11.50 4.84
C ALA A 223 -15.62 -10.87 5.61
N LEU A 224 -16.23 -9.81 5.07
CA LEU A 224 -17.41 -9.18 5.62
C LEU A 224 -18.59 -10.17 5.76
N ASP A 225 -18.90 -10.92 4.71
CA ASP A 225 -20.00 -11.88 4.72
C ASP A 225 -19.79 -12.98 5.79
N ILE A 226 -18.56 -13.49 5.93
CA ILE A 226 -18.24 -14.48 6.96
C ILE A 226 -18.37 -13.87 8.36
N ALA A 227 -17.81 -12.68 8.58
CA ALA A 227 -17.83 -12.02 9.89
C ALA A 227 -19.26 -11.69 10.34
N VAL A 228 -20.13 -11.22 9.44
CA VAL A 228 -21.53 -10.97 9.78
C VAL A 228 -22.25 -12.27 10.11
N THR A 229 -22.01 -13.35 9.38
CA THR A 229 -22.57 -14.67 9.68
C THR A 229 -22.18 -15.16 11.09
N ASP A 230 -20.90 -14.98 11.46
CA ASP A 230 -20.44 -15.32 12.80
C ASP A 230 -21.07 -14.45 13.90
N LEU A 231 -21.20 -13.14 13.65
CA LEU A 231 -21.85 -12.22 14.59
C LEU A 231 -23.35 -12.51 14.77
N GLU A 232 -24.02 -13.03 13.73
CA GLU A 232 -25.40 -13.49 13.81
C GLU A 232 -25.53 -14.74 14.68
N ALA A 233 -24.59 -15.68 14.50
CA ALA A 233 -24.61 -16.95 15.24
C ALA A 233 -24.16 -16.80 16.70
N HIS A 234 -23.35 -15.77 17.02
CA HIS A 234 -22.70 -15.57 18.32
C HIS A 234 -22.92 -14.17 18.86
N PRO A 235 -24.04 -13.89 19.56
CA PRO A 235 -24.38 -12.54 20.03
C PRO A 235 -23.40 -11.93 21.04
N GLU A 236 -22.62 -12.75 21.73
CA GLU A 236 -21.61 -12.37 22.72
C GLU A 236 -20.29 -11.90 22.09
N VAL A 237 -20.07 -12.18 20.79
CA VAL A 237 -18.80 -11.93 20.11
C VAL A 237 -18.79 -10.54 19.49
N ARG A 238 -17.61 -9.92 19.52
CA ARG A 238 -17.28 -8.67 18.81
C ARG A 238 -16.10 -8.96 17.90
N LEU A 239 -16.14 -8.43 16.67
CA LEU A 239 -15.11 -8.69 15.66
C LEU A 239 -14.54 -7.38 15.10
N ALA A 240 -13.25 -7.39 14.85
CA ALA A 240 -12.56 -6.36 14.07
C ALA A 240 -12.19 -6.92 12.69
N LEU A 241 -12.46 -6.15 11.63
CA LEU A 241 -12.21 -6.51 10.23
C LEU A 241 -11.26 -5.51 9.59
N ASN A 242 -10.24 -6.02 8.97
CA ASN A 242 -9.35 -5.26 8.10
C ASN A 242 -10.01 -4.93 6.75
N VAL A 243 -9.82 -3.72 6.26
CA VAL A 243 -10.31 -3.26 4.96
C VAL A 243 -9.19 -2.57 4.18
N SER A 244 -9.00 -3.00 2.93
CA SER A 244 -7.94 -2.49 2.05
C SER A 244 -8.23 -1.09 1.51
N SER A 245 -7.18 -0.36 1.08
CA SER A 245 -7.29 0.97 0.44
C SER A 245 -8.16 0.96 -0.82
N LEU A 246 -8.05 -0.09 -1.62
CA LEU A 246 -8.85 -0.26 -2.83
C LEU A 246 -10.34 -0.39 -2.54
N THR A 247 -10.69 -0.95 -1.39
CA THR A 247 -12.08 -1.12 -0.95
C THR A 247 -12.68 0.18 -0.43
N ILE A 248 -11.90 0.99 0.29
CA ILE A 248 -12.33 2.31 0.79
C ILE A 248 -12.73 3.23 -0.36
N SER A 249 -12.00 3.17 -1.47
CA SER A 249 -12.25 3.99 -2.66
C SER A 249 -13.51 3.57 -3.44
N GLU A 250 -14.17 2.47 -3.08
CA GLU A 250 -15.31 1.92 -3.81
C GLU A 250 -16.55 1.71 -2.90
N ARG A 251 -17.72 2.18 -3.35
CA ARG A 251 -18.95 2.12 -2.56
C ARG A 251 -19.62 0.74 -2.47
N SER A 252 -19.12 -0.27 -3.16
CA SER A 252 -19.75 -1.61 -3.19
C SER A 252 -19.73 -2.27 -1.81
N TRP A 253 -18.62 -2.19 -1.10
CA TRP A 253 -18.44 -2.75 0.23
C TRP A 253 -19.35 -2.08 1.28
N LEU A 254 -19.39 -0.74 1.32
CA LEU A 254 -20.28 0.02 2.21
C LEU A 254 -21.76 -0.31 1.95
N ARG A 255 -22.16 -0.42 0.68
CA ARG A 255 -23.51 -0.83 0.32
C ARG A 255 -23.83 -2.25 0.79
N ARG A 256 -22.86 -3.17 0.69
CA ARG A 256 -23.02 -4.54 1.19
C ARG A 256 -23.18 -4.54 2.69
N LEU A 257 -22.29 -3.86 3.43
CA LEU A 257 -22.39 -3.72 4.89
C LEU A 257 -23.73 -3.12 5.29
N SER A 258 -24.13 -1.98 4.69
CA SER A 258 -25.41 -1.33 4.97
C SER A 258 -26.60 -2.29 4.78
N GLY A 259 -26.59 -3.09 3.72
CA GLY A 259 -27.61 -4.12 3.48
C GLY A 259 -27.65 -5.20 4.56
N LEU A 260 -26.49 -5.64 5.03
CA LEU A 260 -26.34 -6.69 6.04
C LEU A 260 -26.76 -6.21 7.45
N VAL A 261 -26.47 -4.96 7.82
CA VAL A 261 -26.78 -4.42 9.16
C VAL A 261 -28.10 -3.67 9.22
N LYS A 262 -28.81 -3.53 8.10
CA LYS A 262 -30.10 -2.84 8.03
C LYS A 262 -31.12 -3.49 8.98
N GLY A 263 -31.61 -2.70 9.95
CA GLY A 263 -32.52 -3.18 10.99
C GLY A 263 -31.88 -4.04 12.08
N ARG A 264 -30.56 -4.16 12.08
CA ARG A 264 -29.76 -4.96 13.04
C ARG A 264 -28.64 -4.14 13.68
N PRO A 265 -28.96 -3.10 14.45
CA PRO A 265 -27.94 -2.21 15.04
C PRO A 265 -27.04 -2.92 16.06
N ASP A 266 -27.46 -4.05 16.60
CA ASP A 266 -26.68 -4.89 17.49
C ASP A 266 -25.46 -5.50 16.79
N ILE A 267 -25.57 -5.89 15.51
CA ILE A 267 -24.46 -6.41 14.71
C ILE A 267 -23.45 -5.30 14.44
N ALA A 268 -23.93 -4.15 13.93
CA ALA A 268 -23.04 -3.02 13.63
C ALA A 268 -22.22 -2.58 14.86
N ARG A 269 -22.83 -2.49 16.04
CA ARG A 269 -22.14 -2.12 17.30
C ARG A 269 -21.09 -3.11 17.77
N ARG A 270 -21.12 -4.32 17.25
CA ARG A 270 -20.14 -5.38 17.55
C ARG A 270 -19.06 -5.51 16.50
N MET A 271 -19.10 -4.66 15.46
CA MET A 271 -18.08 -4.59 14.42
C MET A 271 -17.16 -3.39 14.66
N THR A 272 -15.88 -3.64 14.56
CA THR A 272 -14.84 -2.61 14.40
C THR A 272 -14.22 -2.78 13.02
N ILE A 273 -14.09 -1.70 12.26
CA ILE A 273 -13.45 -1.74 10.94
C ILE A 273 -12.06 -1.14 11.08
N GLU A 274 -11.05 -1.89 10.65
CA GLU A 274 -9.65 -1.52 10.75
C GLU A 274 -9.14 -1.03 9.39
N ILE A 275 -8.51 0.13 9.38
CA ILE A 275 -7.88 0.76 8.22
C ILE A 275 -6.45 1.10 8.59
N THR A 276 -5.49 0.79 7.73
CA THR A 276 -4.07 1.10 8.02
C THR A 276 -3.80 2.60 7.93
N GLU A 277 -2.79 3.06 8.65
CA GLU A 277 -2.31 4.45 8.60
C GLU A 277 -2.04 4.92 7.17
N THR A 278 -1.32 4.11 6.39
CA THR A 278 -1.01 4.41 4.98
C THR A 278 -2.28 4.60 4.15
N THR A 279 -3.23 3.69 4.27
CA THR A 279 -4.53 3.76 3.57
C THR A 279 -5.29 5.03 3.92
N ALA A 280 -5.34 5.38 5.20
CA ALA A 280 -6.04 6.56 5.67
C ALA A 280 -5.46 7.87 5.10
N MET A 281 -4.14 7.88 4.80
CA MET A 281 -3.41 9.05 4.31
C MET A 281 -3.34 9.16 2.78
N GLU A 282 -3.54 8.09 2.03
CA GLU A 282 -3.53 8.12 0.55
C GLU A 282 -4.58 9.09 -0.02
N ASP A 283 -5.80 9.07 0.55
CA ASP A 283 -6.87 10.04 0.25
C ASP A 283 -7.67 10.33 1.53
N LEU A 284 -7.22 11.33 2.27
CA LEU A 284 -7.82 11.72 3.56
C LEU A 284 -9.31 12.04 3.45
N ARG A 285 -9.74 12.69 2.36
CA ARG A 285 -11.14 13.07 2.19
C ARG A 285 -12.04 11.84 2.00
N THR A 286 -11.63 10.92 1.13
CA THR A 286 -12.35 9.66 0.87
C THR A 286 -12.37 8.80 2.12
N SER A 287 -11.23 8.71 2.85
CA SER A 287 -11.14 7.96 4.11
C SER A 287 -12.02 8.55 5.20
N ALA A 288 -12.03 9.87 5.38
CA ALA A 288 -12.90 10.52 6.37
C ALA A 288 -14.39 10.32 6.07
N GLN A 289 -14.80 10.35 4.80
CA GLN A 289 -16.16 10.07 4.40
C GLN A 289 -16.54 8.61 4.68
N PHE A 290 -15.65 7.67 4.35
CA PHE A 290 -15.84 6.23 4.64
C PHE A 290 -16.01 5.99 6.13
N VAL A 291 -15.18 6.59 6.97
CA VAL A 291 -15.26 6.51 8.44
C VAL A 291 -16.60 7.06 8.94
N ALA A 292 -17.04 8.21 8.44
CA ALA A 292 -18.32 8.81 8.83
C ALA A 292 -19.50 7.89 8.49
N GLU A 293 -19.53 7.31 7.28
CA GLU A 293 -20.60 6.38 6.86
C GLU A 293 -20.62 5.12 7.73
N LEU A 294 -19.46 4.57 8.14
CA LEU A 294 -19.37 3.43 9.06
C LEU A 294 -19.96 3.76 10.43
N ARG A 295 -19.62 4.93 10.97
CA ARG A 295 -20.13 5.38 12.28
C ARG A 295 -21.62 5.64 12.27
N ASP A 296 -22.15 6.18 11.18
CA ASP A 296 -23.60 6.37 10.98
C ASP A 296 -24.35 5.03 10.99
N MET A 297 -23.70 3.95 10.51
CA MET A 297 -24.25 2.59 10.61
C MET A 297 -24.12 1.99 12.03
N GLY A 298 -23.35 2.62 12.92
CA GLY A 298 -23.11 2.18 14.29
C GLY A 298 -21.87 1.31 14.49
N CYS A 299 -21.00 1.15 13.45
CA CYS A 299 -19.72 0.48 13.57
C CYS A 299 -18.70 1.35 14.27
N ARG A 300 -17.69 0.73 14.88
CA ARG A 300 -16.48 1.40 15.37
C ARG A 300 -15.41 1.38 14.28
N VAL A 301 -14.51 2.35 14.32
CA VAL A 301 -13.40 2.43 13.37
C VAL A 301 -12.06 2.52 14.11
N SER A 302 -11.13 1.68 13.70
CA SER A 302 -9.76 1.60 14.22
C SER A 302 -8.74 2.02 13.16
N LEU A 303 -7.76 2.80 13.56
CA LEU A 303 -6.57 3.08 12.75
C LEU A 303 -5.49 2.07 13.12
N ASP A 304 -5.01 1.33 12.13
CA ASP A 304 -4.02 0.27 12.28
C ASP A 304 -2.61 0.71 11.88
N ASP A 305 -1.58 -0.01 12.35
CA ASP A 305 -0.16 0.22 12.07
C ASP A 305 0.33 1.64 12.45
N PHE A 306 -0.27 2.26 13.47
CA PHE A 306 0.03 3.65 13.81
C PHE A 306 1.46 3.84 14.31
N GLY A 307 2.16 4.78 13.65
CA GLY A 307 3.56 5.13 13.92
C GLY A 307 4.53 4.55 12.89
N SER A 308 4.09 3.64 12.01
CA SER A 308 4.92 3.11 10.92
C SER A 308 5.09 4.11 9.77
N GLY A 309 4.24 5.14 9.68
CA GLY A 309 4.16 6.14 8.63
C GLY A 309 4.44 7.57 9.11
N TYR A 310 4.10 8.55 8.29
CA TYR A 310 4.27 9.99 8.52
C TYR A 310 2.95 10.69 8.86
N THR A 311 2.09 10.10 9.68
CA THR A 311 0.79 10.73 9.96
C THR A 311 0.94 11.98 10.80
N SER A 312 0.37 13.08 10.32
CA SER A 312 0.13 14.27 11.13
C SER A 312 -1.04 14.02 12.08
N PHE A 313 -0.87 14.28 13.37
CA PHE A 313 -1.95 14.25 14.36
C PHE A 313 -3.18 15.11 13.99
N GLN A 314 -2.98 16.11 13.12
CA GLN A 314 -4.07 16.91 12.59
C GLN A 314 -5.05 16.06 11.77
N HIS A 315 -4.55 15.13 10.97
CA HIS A 315 -5.37 14.24 10.14
C HIS A 315 -6.19 13.26 10.98
N MET A 316 -5.64 12.76 12.10
CA MET A 316 -6.41 11.92 13.03
C MET A 316 -7.62 12.65 13.62
N LYS A 317 -7.51 13.96 13.84
CA LYS A 317 -8.61 14.78 14.35
C LYS A 317 -9.75 14.93 13.34
N GLU A 318 -9.44 14.93 12.04
CA GLU A 318 -10.42 15.05 10.96
C GLU A 318 -11.18 13.75 10.73
N MET A 319 -10.56 12.62 11.06
CA MET A 319 -11.20 11.30 11.02
C MET A 319 -11.77 10.99 12.41
N ALA A 320 -13.08 10.82 12.49
CA ALA A 320 -13.76 10.50 13.75
C ALA A 320 -13.52 9.02 14.16
N LEU A 321 -12.26 8.67 14.48
CA LEU A 321 -11.83 7.34 14.90
C LEU A 321 -12.30 7.00 16.32
N ASP A 322 -12.36 5.72 16.64
CA ASP A 322 -12.67 5.21 18.00
C ASP A 322 -11.45 4.56 18.65
N VAL A 323 -10.56 3.96 17.85
CA VAL A 323 -9.41 3.16 18.32
C VAL A 323 -8.17 3.50 17.51
N VAL A 324 -7.01 3.42 18.15
CA VAL A 324 -5.71 3.43 17.47
C VAL A 324 -4.90 2.22 17.91
N LYS A 325 -4.38 1.44 16.94
CA LYS A 325 -3.50 0.30 17.19
C LYS A 325 -2.06 0.74 17.02
N ILE A 326 -1.24 0.48 18.03
CA ILE A 326 0.17 0.84 18.07
C ILE A 326 0.95 -0.25 17.37
N ASP A 327 1.67 0.12 16.30
CA ASP A 327 2.48 -0.81 15.52
C ASP A 327 3.46 -1.62 16.37
N GLY A 328 3.62 -2.89 16.03
CA GLY A 328 4.45 -3.83 16.77
C GLY A 328 5.91 -3.43 16.89
N SER A 329 6.45 -2.60 15.99
CA SER A 329 7.84 -2.11 16.06
C SER A 329 8.11 -1.27 17.30
N PHE A 330 7.09 -0.58 17.84
CA PHE A 330 7.20 0.19 19.09
C PHE A 330 6.85 -0.62 20.33
N VAL A 331 6.16 -1.73 20.18
CA VAL A 331 5.74 -2.61 21.27
C VAL A 331 6.81 -3.64 21.60
N LYS A 332 7.47 -4.16 20.58
CA LYS A 332 8.54 -5.15 20.74
C LYS A 332 9.68 -4.59 21.59
N ASP A 333 10.12 -5.41 22.56
CA ASP A 333 11.19 -5.08 23.51
C ASP A 333 10.93 -3.80 24.33
N VAL A 334 9.67 -3.37 24.48
CA VAL A 334 9.31 -2.12 25.21
C VAL A 334 9.73 -2.17 26.68
N ALA A 335 9.84 -3.34 27.28
CA ALA A 335 10.31 -3.49 28.65
C ALA A 335 11.76 -3.00 28.82
N THR A 336 12.59 -3.10 27.80
CA THR A 336 14.02 -2.78 27.85
C THR A 336 14.43 -1.59 26.97
N ASN A 337 13.52 -1.08 26.12
CA ASN A 337 13.78 0.02 25.20
C ASN A 337 13.16 1.35 25.68
N PRO A 338 13.96 2.30 26.21
CA PRO A 338 13.45 3.59 26.67
C PRO A 338 12.85 4.47 25.58
N GLU A 339 13.32 4.36 24.32
CA GLU A 339 12.80 5.13 23.21
C GLU A 339 11.37 4.69 22.87
N ASN A 340 11.14 3.37 22.79
CA ASN A 340 9.81 2.80 22.60
C ASN A 340 8.88 3.18 23.77
N GLN A 341 9.38 3.16 25.01
CA GLN A 341 8.60 3.59 26.17
C GLN A 341 8.19 5.07 26.10
N LEU A 342 9.08 5.95 25.64
CA LEU A 342 8.78 7.37 25.45
C LEU A 342 7.76 7.57 24.34
N PHE A 343 7.94 6.89 23.20
CA PHE A 343 7.00 6.94 22.07
C PHE A 343 5.59 6.54 22.51
N ILE A 344 5.44 5.36 23.14
CA ILE A 344 4.15 4.88 23.64
C ILE A 344 3.54 5.85 24.64
N SER A 345 4.31 6.39 25.58
CA SER A 345 3.80 7.35 26.55
C SER A 345 3.26 8.62 25.90
N THR A 346 3.95 9.11 24.87
CA THR A 346 3.54 10.29 24.09
C THR A 346 2.26 10.01 23.32
N LEU A 347 2.20 8.87 22.64
CA LEU A 347 1.03 8.44 21.87
C LEU A 347 -0.21 8.26 22.76
N LEU A 348 -0.06 7.63 23.91
CA LEU A 348 -1.15 7.48 24.88
C LEU A 348 -1.67 8.83 25.40
N GLY A 349 -0.78 9.81 25.58
CA GLY A 349 -1.18 11.18 25.93
C GLY A 349 -2.05 11.82 24.83
N LEU A 350 -1.67 11.64 23.58
CA LEU A 350 -2.41 12.15 22.41
C LEU A 350 -3.75 11.41 22.25
N ALA A 351 -3.74 10.08 22.30
CA ALA A 351 -4.95 9.26 22.17
C ALA A 351 -6.00 9.68 23.22
N ARG A 352 -5.60 9.88 24.48
CA ARG A 352 -6.48 10.39 25.53
C ARG A 352 -7.02 11.79 25.22
N GLY A 353 -6.18 12.68 24.66
CA GLY A 353 -6.59 14.03 24.27
C GLY A 353 -7.66 14.03 23.17
N PHE A 354 -7.68 13.01 22.31
CA PHE A 354 -8.67 12.82 21.24
C PHE A 354 -9.83 11.89 21.64
N GLY A 355 -9.81 11.30 22.83
CA GLY A 355 -10.82 10.36 23.28
C GLY A 355 -10.76 8.99 22.59
N LEU A 356 -9.59 8.60 22.09
CA LEU A 356 -9.35 7.33 21.41
C LEU A 356 -8.96 6.24 22.40
N GLU A 357 -9.45 5.04 22.21
CA GLU A 357 -8.93 3.84 22.87
C GLU A 357 -7.67 3.34 22.15
N THR A 358 -6.80 2.65 22.88
CA THR A 358 -5.51 2.22 22.38
C THR A 358 -5.36 0.70 22.45
N VAL A 359 -4.76 0.11 21.41
CA VAL A 359 -4.37 -1.30 21.35
C VAL A 359 -2.86 -1.37 21.16
N ALA A 360 -2.15 -2.14 21.94
CA ALA A 360 -0.75 -2.49 21.67
C ALA A 360 -0.72 -3.84 20.96
N GLU A 361 -0.10 -3.87 19.79
CA GLU A 361 0.04 -5.07 18.97
C GLU A 361 1.34 -5.82 19.27
N CYS A 362 1.45 -7.04 18.75
CA CYS A 362 2.68 -7.85 18.80
C CYS A 362 3.25 -8.00 20.22
N VAL A 363 2.41 -8.05 21.25
CA VAL A 363 2.83 -8.32 22.63
C VAL A 363 3.25 -9.79 22.75
N GLU A 364 4.56 -10.06 22.86
CA GLU A 364 5.09 -11.41 22.86
C GLU A 364 5.54 -11.88 24.24
N THR A 365 5.88 -10.97 25.16
CA THR A 365 6.39 -11.30 26.50
C THR A 365 5.51 -10.74 27.63
N ALA A 366 5.62 -11.37 28.79
CA ALA A 366 4.92 -10.90 30.00
C ALA A 366 5.47 -9.55 30.50
N ASP A 367 6.76 -9.29 30.31
CA ASP A 367 7.42 -8.07 30.73
C ASP A 367 6.95 -6.89 29.89
N ASP A 368 6.88 -7.04 28.56
CA ASP A 368 6.32 -6.04 27.65
C ASP A 368 4.85 -5.77 27.98
N ALA A 369 4.07 -6.83 28.21
CA ALA A 369 2.67 -6.71 28.62
C ALA A 369 2.52 -5.89 29.90
N GLN A 370 3.34 -6.13 30.90
CA GLN A 370 3.26 -5.42 32.19
C GLN A 370 3.58 -3.92 32.01
N VAL A 371 4.64 -3.59 31.26
CA VAL A 371 5.00 -2.18 30.98
C VAL A 371 3.85 -1.45 30.27
N LEU A 372 3.24 -2.07 29.27
CA LEU A 372 2.10 -1.50 28.53
C LEU A 372 0.88 -1.26 29.42
N ILE A 373 0.60 -2.22 30.31
CA ILE A 373 -0.47 -2.12 31.30
C ILE A 373 -0.23 -0.94 32.26
N ASP A 374 0.99 -0.82 32.79
CA ASP A 374 1.37 0.24 33.72
C ASP A 374 1.34 1.63 33.07
N LYS A 375 1.67 1.73 31.79
CA LYS A 375 1.51 2.95 30.99
C LYS A 375 0.06 3.30 30.67
N GLY A 376 -0.84 2.32 30.76
CA GLY A 376 -2.28 2.53 30.63
C GLY A 376 -2.83 2.36 29.23
N VAL A 377 -2.22 1.50 28.40
CA VAL A 377 -2.81 1.01 27.15
C VAL A 377 -4.14 0.32 27.46
N ASP A 378 -5.18 0.52 26.65
CA ASP A 378 -6.52 0.00 26.94
C ASP A 378 -6.68 -1.48 26.61
N TYR A 379 -6.09 -1.92 25.49
CA TYR A 379 -6.14 -3.30 24.99
C TYR A 379 -4.77 -3.80 24.56
N LEU A 380 -4.57 -5.10 24.63
CA LEU A 380 -3.32 -5.78 24.30
C LEU A 380 -3.61 -6.95 23.36
N GLN A 381 -2.81 -7.09 22.32
CA GLN A 381 -2.88 -8.16 21.35
C GLN A 381 -1.49 -8.69 21.03
N GLY A 382 -1.34 -9.98 20.92
CA GLY A 382 -0.07 -10.61 20.57
C GLY A 382 0.00 -12.07 21.00
N TRP A 383 1.09 -12.72 20.68
CA TRP A 383 1.25 -14.17 20.92
C TRP A 383 1.32 -14.53 22.42
N HIS A 384 1.64 -13.56 23.27
CA HIS A 384 1.55 -13.73 24.72
C HIS A 384 0.11 -14.06 25.16
N TYR A 385 -0.88 -13.51 24.49
CA TYR A 385 -2.30 -13.70 24.82
C TYR A 385 -3.00 -14.75 23.98
N GLY A 386 -2.55 -14.96 22.75
CA GLY A 386 -3.09 -15.96 21.84
C GLY A 386 -2.65 -15.75 20.40
N LYS A 387 -2.49 -16.86 19.69
CA LYS A 387 -2.30 -16.84 18.23
C LYS A 387 -3.65 -16.83 17.54
N PRO A 388 -3.72 -16.40 16.25
CA PRO A 388 -4.94 -16.56 15.47
C PRO A 388 -5.40 -18.00 15.39
N GLU A 389 -6.65 -18.28 15.76
CA GLU A 389 -7.26 -19.62 15.77
C GLU A 389 -8.40 -19.72 14.78
N MET A 390 -8.52 -20.85 14.07
CA MET A 390 -9.60 -21.12 13.13
C MET A 390 -10.91 -21.48 13.83
N GLU A 391 -10.81 -22.13 14.98
CA GLU A 391 -11.94 -22.62 15.79
C GLU A 391 -11.78 -22.11 17.23
N PRO A 392 -12.01 -20.81 17.49
CA PRO A 392 -11.96 -20.27 18.85
C PRO A 392 -13.06 -20.88 19.72
N ALA A 393 -12.89 -20.82 21.05
CA ALA A 393 -13.76 -21.49 22.01
C ALA A 393 -15.27 -21.15 21.85
N TRP A 394 -15.58 -19.88 21.50
CA TRP A 394 -16.97 -19.45 21.28
C TRP A 394 -17.60 -20.11 20.05
N ARG A 395 -16.83 -20.50 19.05
CA ARG A 395 -17.34 -21.21 17.84
C ARG A 395 -17.67 -22.66 18.13
N THR A 396 -16.96 -23.29 19.06
CA THR A 396 -17.14 -24.69 19.41
C THR A 396 -18.31 -24.95 20.35
N HIS A 397 -18.69 -23.99 21.19
CA HIS A 397 -19.77 -24.13 22.16
C HIS A 397 -21.19 -24.06 21.56
N GLY A 398 -21.32 -23.62 20.31
CA GLY A 398 -22.62 -23.49 19.61
C GLY A 398 -23.04 -24.68 18.74
N ARG A 399 -22.17 -25.68 18.51
CA ARG A 399 -22.54 -26.89 17.77
C ARG A 399 -23.15 -27.92 18.72
N PRO A 400 -24.46 -28.33 18.55
CA PRO A 400 -24.96 -29.51 19.24
C PRO A 400 -24.05 -30.68 18.83
N ARG A 401 -23.45 -31.34 19.82
CA ARG A 401 -22.73 -32.60 19.59
C ARG A 401 -23.71 -33.56 18.93
N HIS A 402 -23.62 -33.75 17.62
CA HIS A 402 -24.23 -34.90 16.99
C HIS A 402 -23.57 -36.14 17.63
N ALA A 403 -24.34 -36.80 18.46
CA ALA A 403 -23.97 -38.06 19.04
C ALA A 403 -23.52 -39.00 17.91
N ALA A 404 -22.26 -39.39 17.95
CA ALA A 404 -21.77 -40.48 17.14
C ALA A 404 -22.64 -41.72 17.44
N GLY A 405 -23.59 -41.99 16.55
CA GLY A 405 -24.40 -43.17 16.60
C GLY A 405 -23.49 -44.38 16.42
N THR A 406 -23.33 -45.14 17.46
CA THR A 406 -22.87 -46.52 17.47
C THR A 406 -23.74 -47.33 16.50
N ARG A 407 -23.14 -47.82 15.43
CA ARG A 407 -23.38 -49.16 14.88
C ARG A 407 -22.22 -49.60 14.02
#